data_005c76531ad47d09f7c1a3c5ca1064d4
#
_entry.id   005c76531ad47d09f7c1a3c5ca1064d4
#
_cell.length_a   1.000
_cell.length_b   1.000
_cell.length_c   1.000
_cell.angle_alpha   90.00
_cell.angle_beta   90.00
_cell.angle_gamma   90.00
#
_symmetry.space_group_name_H-M   'P 1'
#
loop_
_entity.id
_entity.type
_entity.pdbx_description
1 polymer ?
#
loop_
_entity_poly.entity_id
_entity_poly.type
_entity_poly.pdbx_seq_one_letter_code
_entity_poly.pdbx_strand_id
1 'polypeptide(L)'
;MGVSVRPATLQDGIAVLDLLEAVGYYPEPLSFGKTFRKTIHDPHFLVRVAEFEGRIVGVATLSLRYQLGLGGLLATLDEFAVVPGRHAKSAERHLRQATLGRARALGAVRVVKDMANAGTPPPRASQLREMAAAAALSQPAPSAA
;
A
#
# COMPACT_ATOMS: atom_id res chain seq x y z
N MET A 1 -6.31 24.59 9.83
CA MET A 1 -5.13 24.12 9.15
C MET A 1 -5.49 22.93 8.27
N GLY A 2 -4.89 22.85 7.09
CA GLY A 2 -5.25 21.84 6.10
C GLY A 2 -4.39 20.58 6.18
N VAL A 3 -4.74 19.64 5.32
CA VAL A 3 -3.95 18.45 5.09
C VAL A 3 -2.79 18.77 4.15
N SER A 4 -1.61 18.24 4.45
CA SER A 4 -0.45 18.28 3.56
C SER A 4 0.00 16.86 3.22
N VAL A 5 0.57 16.69 2.02
CA VAL A 5 1.07 15.40 1.54
C VAL A 5 2.56 15.51 1.24
N ARG A 6 3.32 14.52 1.67
CA ARG A 6 4.76 14.45 1.44
C ARG A 6 5.23 13.02 1.20
N PRO A 7 6.43 12.83 0.64
CA PRO A 7 7.05 11.51 0.62
C PRO A 7 7.22 10.96 2.04
N ALA A 8 7.00 9.66 2.20
CA ALA A 8 7.29 9.00 3.46
C ALA A 8 8.80 8.88 3.68
N THR A 9 9.20 8.92 4.94
CA THR A 9 10.58 8.68 5.36
C THR A 9 10.66 7.47 6.27
N LEU A 10 11.86 6.98 6.57
CA LEU A 10 12.03 5.83 7.47
C LEU A 10 11.44 6.08 8.86
N GLN A 11 11.42 7.33 9.33
CA GLN A 11 10.85 7.69 10.62
C GLN A 11 9.33 7.57 10.67
N ASP A 12 8.67 7.46 9.53
CA ASP A 12 7.22 7.31 9.44
C ASP A 12 6.74 5.87 9.63
N GLY A 13 7.65 4.90 9.72
CA GLY A 13 7.31 3.48 9.70
C GLY A 13 6.31 3.07 10.77
N ILE A 14 6.51 3.48 12.02
CA ILE A 14 5.60 3.14 13.13
C ILE A 14 4.23 3.78 12.90
N ALA A 15 4.20 5.06 12.51
CA ALA A 15 2.93 5.76 12.25
C ALA A 15 2.16 5.15 11.08
N VAL A 16 2.85 4.72 10.03
CA VAL A 16 2.22 4.03 8.88
C VAL A 16 1.69 2.67 9.30
N LEU A 17 2.44 1.90 10.10
CA LEU A 17 1.96 0.63 10.62
C LEU A 17 0.71 0.80 11.46
N ASP A 18 0.71 1.76 12.39
CA ASP A 18 -0.45 2.06 13.24
C ASP A 18 -1.68 2.45 12.40
N LEU A 19 -1.46 3.25 11.35
CA LEU A 19 -2.53 3.65 10.45
C LEU A 19 -3.10 2.45 9.69
N LEU A 20 -2.24 1.58 9.16
CA LEU A 20 -2.68 0.38 8.45
C LEU A 20 -3.47 -0.54 9.37
N GLU A 21 -3.03 -0.72 10.62
CA GLU A 21 -3.76 -1.51 11.61
C GLU A 21 -5.13 -0.89 11.92
N ALA A 22 -5.19 0.43 12.02
CA ALA A 22 -6.45 1.14 12.30
C ALA A 22 -7.49 0.93 11.19
N VAL A 23 -7.07 0.72 9.95
CA VAL A 23 -7.98 0.46 8.82
C VAL A 23 -8.12 -1.03 8.48
N GLY A 24 -7.56 -1.92 9.29
CA GLY A 24 -7.77 -3.35 9.19
C GLY A 24 -6.66 -4.17 8.53
N TYR A 25 -5.52 -3.58 8.23
CA TYR A 25 -4.33 -4.31 7.78
C TYR A 25 -3.52 -4.72 9.01
N TYR A 26 -3.02 -5.94 9.03
CA TYR A 26 -2.27 -6.46 10.17
C TYR A 26 -0.98 -7.16 9.71
N PRO A 27 -0.03 -6.42 9.11
CA PRO A 27 1.25 -7.00 8.73
C PRO A 27 2.03 -7.41 9.98
N GLU A 28 2.86 -8.45 9.86
CA GLU A 28 3.77 -8.82 10.93
C GLU A 28 4.81 -7.69 11.10
N PRO A 29 5.03 -7.17 12.34
CA PRO A 29 5.81 -5.94 12.53
C PRO A 29 7.24 -5.98 12.00
N LEU A 30 7.98 -7.06 12.18
CA LEU A 30 9.35 -7.16 11.67
C LEU A 30 9.38 -7.21 10.14
N SER A 31 8.49 -7.98 9.55
CA SER A 31 8.35 -8.07 8.09
C SER A 31 7.92 -6.74 7.49
N PHE A 32 7.00 -6.03 8.16
CA PHE A 32 6.59 -4.70 7.75
C PHE A 32 7.79 -3.74 7.76
N GLY A 33 8.57 -3.71 8.82
CA GLY A 33 9.72 -2.81 8.93
C GLY A 33 10.75 -3.03 7.82
N LYS A 34 11.06 -4.29 7.53
CA LYS A 34 11.97 -4.66 6.43
C LYS A 34 11.41 -4.25 5.06
N THR A 35 10.15 -4.53 4.82
CA THR A 35 9.46 -4.19 3.57
C THR A 35 9.36 -2.68 3.40
N PHE A 36 8.99 -1.96 4.45
CA PHE A 36 8.89 -0.50 4.44
C PHE A 36 10.23 0.14 4.06
N ARG A 37 11.32 -0.31 4.68
CA ARG A 37 12.66 0.17 4.36
C ARG A 37 13.02 -0.05 2.90
N LYS A 38 12.77 -1.25 2.37
CA LYS A 38 13.02 -1.56 0.96
C LYS A 38 12.19 -0.68 0.03
N THR A 39 10.91 -0.52 0.33
CA THR A 39 9.98 0.26 -0.48
C THR A 39 10.37 1.74 -0.53
N ILE A 40 10.76 2.32 0.60
CA ILE A 40 11.21 3.72 0.68
C ILE A 40 12.44 3.97 -0.20
N HIS A 41 13.35 3.02 -0.29
CA HIS A 41 14.60 3.17 -1.03
C HIS A 41 14.51 2.70 -2.49
N ASP A 42 13.40 2.10 -2.89
CA ASP A 42 13.24 1.57 -4.23
C ASP A 42 12.55 2.60 -5.13
N PRO A 43 13.20 3.05 -6.23
CA PRO A 43 12.61 4.03 -7.13
C PRO A 43 11.37 3.51 -7.90
N HIS A 44 11.11 2.20 -7.87
CA HIS A 44 9.92 1.60 -8.48
C HIS A 44 8.68 1.71 -7.58
N PHE A 45 8.82 2.31 -6.40
CA PHE A 45 7.70 2.53 -5.48
C PHE A 45 7.60 4.00 -5.10
N LEU A 46 6.38 4.45 -4.92
CA LEU A 46 6.08 5.75 -4.34
C LEU A 46 5.29 5.53 -3.07
N VAL A 47 5.76 6.10 -1.97
CA VAL A 47 5.03 6.09 -0.71
C VAL A 47 4.79 7.53 -0.28
N ARG A 48 3.54 7.90 -0.17
CA ARG A 48 3.11 9.24 0.24
C ARG A 48 2.29 9.18 1.49
N VAL A 49 2.52 10.10 2.38
CA VAL A 49 1.74 10.23 3.62
C VAL A 49 1.02 11.58 3.65
N ALA A 50 -0.18 11.56 4.20
CA ALA A 50 -0.96 12.77 4.45
C ALA A 50 -0.85 13.11 5.94
N GLU A 51 -0.54 14.37 6.22
CA GLU A 51 -0.46 14.89 7.58
C GLU A 51 -1.59 15.87 7.86
N PHE A 52 -2.12 15.81 9.04
CA PHE A 52 -3.07 16.76 9.59
C PHE A 52 -2.72 17.01 11.05
N GLU A 53 -2.48 18.27 11.41
CA GLU A 53 -2.10 18.68 12.76
C GLU A 53 -0.92 17.86 13.32
N GLY A 54 0.11 17.67 12.51
CA GLY A 54 1.32 16.94 12.91
C GLY A 54 1.18 15.42 12.99
N ARG A 55 0.03 14.87 12.62
CA ARG A 55 -0.20 13.41 12.63
C ARG A 55 -0.32 12.88 11.22
N ILE A 56 0.16 11.68 11.00
CA ILE A 56 -0.07 10.95 9.77
C ILE A 56 -1.49 10.37 9.82
N VAL A 57 -2.33 10.80 8.87
CA VAL A 57 -3.73 10.41 8.80
C VAL A 57 -4.05 9.61 7.53
N GLY A 58 -3.12 9.49 6.62
CA GLY A 58 -3.30 8.72 5.40
C GLY A 58 -1.99 8.26 4.79
N VAL A 59 -2.06 7.20 4.01
CA VAL A 59 -0.93 6.66 3.26
C VAL A 59 -1.42 6.17 1.91
N ALA A 60 -0.63 6.40 0.87
CA ALA A 60 -0.83 5.83 -0.45
C ALA A 60 0.49 5.25 -0.96
N THR A 61 0.42 4.06 -1.53
CA THR A 61 1.58 3.40 -2.14
C THR A 61 1.27 3.07 -3.59
N LEU A 62 2.23 3.35 -4.45
CA LEU A 62 2.21 2.97 -5.86
C LEU A 62 3.44 2.14 -6.17
N SER A 63 3.23 1.09 -6.94
CA SER A 63 4.32 0.37 -7.60
C SER A 63 4.35 0.75 -9.08
N LEU A 64 5.56 0.85 -9.63
CA LEU A 64 5.81 1.26 -11.00
C LEU A 64 6.53 0.13 -11.74
N ARG A 65 6.03 -0.25 -12.91
CA ARG A 65 6.68 -1.25 -13.74
C ARG A 65 6.42 -0.99 -15.22
N TYR A 66 7.37 -1.36 -16.05
CA TYR A 66 7.14 -1.36 -17.49
C TYR A 66 6.28 -2.54 -17.87
N GLN A 67 5.40 -2.32 -18.85
CA GLN A 67 4.54 -3.36 -19.39
C GLN A 67 4.62 -3.31 -20.93
N LEU A 68 5.10 -4.38 -21.53
CA LEU A 68 5.33 -4.43 -22.98
C LEU A 68 4.04 -4.21 -23.77
N GLY A 69 2.96 -4.87 -23.38
CA GLY A 69 1.68 -4.74 -24.08
C GLY A 69 1.07 -3.34 -23.98
N LEU A 70 1.44 -2.57 -22.97
CA LEU A 70 1.04 -1.18 -22.80
C LEU A 70 1.97 -0.21 -23.54
N GLY A 71 3.22 -0.66 -23.81
CA GLY A 71 4.24 0.18 -24.41
C GLY A 71 4.77 1.28 -23.50
N GLY A 72 4.72 1.08 -22.19
CA GLY A 72 5.13 2.11 -21.26
C GLY A 72 5.05 1.71 -19.80
N LEU A 73 5.16 2.72 -18.94
CA LEU A 73 5.17 2.57 -17.49
C LEU A 73 3.74 2.48 -16.96
N LEU A 74 3.48 1.43 -16.17
CA LEU A 74 2.22 1.23 -15.44
C LEU A 74 2.44 1.55 -13.98
N ALA A 75 1.56 2.34 -13.39
CA ALA A 75 1.49 2.55 -11.94
C ALA A 75 0.31 1.79 -11.37
N THR A 76 0.56 1.02 -10.32
CA THR A 76 -0.48 0.29 -9.58
C THR A 76 -0.63 0.89 -8.19
N LEU A 77 -1.86 1.29 -7.83
CA LEU A 77 -2.17 1.74 -6.49
C LEU A 77 -2.35 0.51 -5.60
N ASP A 78 -1.37 0.24 -4.75
CA ASP A 78 -1.32 -0.96 -3.91
C ASP A 78 -2.09 -0.76 -2.60
N GLU A 79 -1.79 0.30 -1.86
CA GLU A 79 -2.52 0.68 -0.65
C GLU A 79 -2.99 2.12 -0.76
N PHE A 80 -4.18 2.37 -0.24
CA PHE A 80 -4.74 3.70 -0.08
C PHE A 80 -5.61 3.69 1.17
N ALA A 81 -5.09 4.25 2.25
CA ALA A 81 -5.74 4.20 3.55
C ALA A 81 -5.77 5.59 4.19
N VAL A 82 -6.93 5.96 4.68
CA VAL A 82 -7.15 7.21 5.42
C VAL A 82 -7.97 6.88 6.66
N VAL A 83 -7.50 7.34 7.83
CA VAL A 83 -8.27 7.13 9.06
C VAL A 83 -9.53 7.98 9.06
N PRO A 84 -10.66 7.47 9.59
CA PRO A 84 -11.89 8.25 9.68
C PRO A 84 -11.71 9.51 10.53
N GLY A 85 -12.47 10.54 10.19
CA GLY A 85 -12.46 11.80 10.95
C GLY A 85 -12.85 12.97 10.04
N ARG A 86 -12.87 14.18 10.64
CA ARG A 86 -13.22 15.40 9.91
C ARG A 86 -12.27 15.74 8.76
N HIS A 87 -11.03 15.24 8.84
CA HIS A 87 -9.99 15.44 7.83
C HIS A 87 -10.07 14.44 6.67
N ALA A 88 -10.87 13.37 6.79
CA ALA A 88 -10.79 12.22 5.89
C ALA A 88 -10.99 12.58 4.42
N LYS A 89 -12.03 13.33 4.08
CA LYS A 89 -12.31 13.72 2.69
C LYS A 89 -11.18 14.57 2.10
N SER A 90 -10.67 15.52 2.88
CA SER A 90 -9.56 16.38 2.47
C SER A 90 -8.29 15.57 2.28
N ALA A 91 -7.98 14.66 3.21
CA ALA A 91 -6.82 13.78 3.14
C ALA A 91 -6.89 12.87 1.90
N GLU A 92 -8.03 12.24 1.66
CA GLU A 92 -8.23 11.40 0.47
C GLU A 92 -7.98 12.17 -0.83
N ARG A 93 -8.56 13.35 -0.95
CA ARG A 93 -8.42 14.19 -2.14
C ARG A 93 -6.97 14.59 -2.37
N HIS A 94 -6.32 15.15 -1.35
CA HIS A 94 -4.93 15.61 -1.46
C HIS A 94 -3.98 14.45 -1.74
N LEU A 95 -4.16 13.34 -1.04
CA LEU A 95 -3.33 12.16 -1.19
C LEU A 95 -3.46 11.56 -2.59
N ARG A 96 -4.68 11.47 -3.09
CA ARG A 96 -4.95 10.98 -4.46
C ARG A 96 -4.32 11.89 -5.50
N GLN A 97 -4.56 13.20 -5.42
CA GLN A 97 -4.02 14.16 -6.36
C GLN A 97 -2.48 14.15 -6.39
N ALA A 98 -1.85 14.17 -5.22
CA ALA A 98 -0.39 14.16 -5.13
C ALA A 98 0.20 12.86 -5.66
N THR A 99 -0.40 11.73 -5.34
CA THR A 99 0.10 10.40 -5.73
C THR A 99 -0.06 10.17 -7.23
N LEU A 100 -1.23 10.44 -7.78
CA LEU A 100 -1.48 10.30 -9.22
C LEU A 100 -0.68 11.32 -10.03
N GLY A 101 -0.57 12.54 -9.55
CA GLY A 101 0.23 13.58 -10.20
C GLY A 101 1.70 13.19 -10.30
N ARG A 102 2.26 12.61 -9.24
CA ARG A 102 3.64 12.16 -9.24
C ARG A 102 3.85 10.96 -10.19
N ALA A 103 2.93 10.03 -10.23
CA ALA A 103 3.00 8.90 -11.16
C ALA A 103 3.05 9.37 -12.61
N ARG A 104 2.19 10.33 -12.97
CA ARG A 104 2.17 10.92 -14.31
C ARG A 104 3.45 11.69 -14.61
N ALA A 105 3.97 12.46 -13.66
CA ALA A 105 5.22 13.19 -13.81
C ALA A 105 6.41 12.27 -14.04
N LEU A 106 6.36 11.04 -13.53
CA LEU A 106 7.38 10.01 -13.75
C LEU A 106 7.18 9.26 -15.09
N GLY A 107 6.13 9.56 -15.82
CA GLY A 107 5.88 8.98 -17.14
C GLY A 107 4.88 7.83 -17.16
N ALA A 108 4.15 7.58 -16.08
CA ALA A 108 3.12 6.55 -16.10
C ALA A 108 2.04 6.87 -17.13
N VAL A 109 1.80 5.95 -18.05
CA VAL A 109 0.79 6.08 -19.10
C VAL A 109 -0.56 5.55 -18.66
N ARG A 110 -0.58 4.77 -17.58
CA ARG A 110 -1.81 4.26 -16.96
C ARG A 110 -1.59 4.09 -15.47
N VAL A 111 -2.64 4.35 -14.71
CA VAL A 111 -2.69 4.07 -13.27
C VAL A 111 -3.89 3.16 -13.02
N VAL A 112 -3.64 2.03 -12.37
CA VAL A 112 -4.69 1.07 -12.01
C VAL A 112 -4.70 0.82 -10.52
N LYS A 113 -5.85 0.42 -9.97
CA LYS A 113 -5.95 -0.07 -8.60
C LYS A 113 -5.66 -1.56 -8.58
N ASP A 114 -5.01 -2.01 -7.52
CA ASP A 114 -4.95 -3.44 -7.24
C ASP A 114 -6.31 -3.92 -6.76
N MET A 115 -7.07 -4.49 -7.67
CA MET A 115 -8.44 -4.94 -7.39
C MET A 115 -8.50 -6.10 -6.40
N ALA A 116 -7.43 -6.85 -6.26
CA ALA A 116 -7.36 -7.95 -5.29
C ALA A 116 -7.40 -7.45 -3.85
N ASN A 117 -6.92 -6.23 -3.62
CA ASN A 117 -6.86 -5.62 -2.29
C ASN A 117 -7.86 -4.47 -2.12
N ALA A 118 -8.64 -4.15 -3.15
CA ALA A 118 -9.56 -3.01 -3.12
C ALA A 118 -10.70 -3.26 -2.12
N GLY A 119 -10.71 -2.52 -1.02
CA GLY A 119 -11.77 -2.55 -0.03
C GLY A 119 -11.75 -3.73 0.94
N THR A 120 -10.79 -4.64 0.81
CA THR A 120 -10.64 -5.77 1.73
C THR A 120 -9.25 -5.74 2.34
N PRO A 121 -9.12 -5.58 3.65
CA PRO A 121 -7.82 -5.67 4.30
C PRO A 121 -7.24 -7.07 4.12
N PRO A 122 -5.91 -7.21 4.04
CA PRO A 122 -5.28 -8.52 3.94
C PRO A 122 -5.60 -9.36 5.19
N PRO A 123 -5.67 -10.69 5.05
CA PRO A 123 -5.93 -11.55 6.19
C PRO A 123 -4.82 -11.43 7.23
N ARG A 124 -5.19 -11.58 8.50
CA ARG A 124 -4.23 -11.62 9.60
C ARG A 124 -3.28 -12.81 9.44
N ALA A 125 -2.11 -12.74 10.05
CA ALA A 125 -1.13 -13.82 9.99
C ALA A 125 -1.71 -15.17 10.43
N SER A 126 -2.59 -15.18 11.45
CA SER A 126 -3.31 -16.39 11.88
C SER A 126 -4.20 -16.96 10.77
N GLN A 127 -4.93 -16.09 10.07
CA GLN A 127 -5.80 -16.48 8.96
C GLN A 127 -5.00 -17.01 7.78
N LEU A 128 -3.85 -16.40 7.48
CA LEU A 128 -2.94 -16.89 6.43
C LEU A 128 -2.44 -18.29 6.73
N ARG A 129 -2.11 -18.57 7.98
CA ARG A 129 -1.68 -19.92 8.43
C ARG A 129 -2.79 -20.94 8.29
N GLU A 130 -4.02 -20.58 8.67
CA GLU A 130 -5.19 -21.44 8.49
C GLU A 130 -5.48 -21.71 7.01
N MET A 131 -5.40 -20.69 6.16
CA MET A 131 -5.58 -20.84 4.72
C MET A 131 -4.51 -21.73 4.11
N ALA A 132 -3.25 -21.58 4.51
CA ALA A 132 -2.14 -22.42 4.06
C ALA A 132 -2.32 -23.87 4.50
N ALA A 133 -2.75 -24.11 5.75
CA ALA A 133 -3.03 -25.45 6.25
C ALA A 133 -4.18 -26.11 5.49
N ALA A 134 -5.27 -25.37 5.23
CA ALA A 134 -6.39 -25.85 4.45
C ALA A 134 -5.99 -26.20 3.01
N ALA A 135 -5.18 -25.37 2.37
CA ALA A 135 -4.67 -25.62 1.02
C ALA A 135 -3.78 -26.86 0.98
N ALA A 136 -2.94 -27.07 1.99
CA ALA A 136 -2.08 -28.26 2.08
C ALA A 136 -2.91 -29.55 2.23
N LEU A 137 -4.02 -29.50 2.97
CA LEU A 137 -4.93 -30.64 3.13
C LEU A 137 -5.73 -30.98 1.86
N SER A 138 -5.96 -30.00 0.99
CA SER A 138 -6.72 -30.19 -0.26
C SER A 138 -5.86 -30.56 -1.45
N GLN A 139 -4.53 -30.55 -1.33
CA GLN A 139 -3.64 -30.96 -2.40
C GLN A 139 -3.61 -32.48 -2.57
N PRO A 140 -3.72 -33.00 -3.82
CA PRO A 140 -3.54 -34.42 -4.05
C PRO A 140 -2.12 -34.86 -3.65
N ALA A 141 -1.99 -36.09 -3.15
CA ALA A 141 -0.69 -36.67 -2.83
C ALA A 141 0.21 -36.61 -4.08
N PRO A 142 1.51 -36.26 -3.93
CA PRO A 142 2.43 -36.27 -5.06
C PRO A 142 2.46 -37.69 -5.66
N SER A 143 2.23 -37.79 -6.97
CA SER A 143 2.32 -39.08 -7.66
C SER A 143 3.76 -39.55 -7.58
N ALA A 144 3.97 -40.76 -7.03
CA ALA A 144 5.26 -41.43 -7.10
C ALA A 144 5.55 -41.77 -8.56
N ALA A 145 6.42 -41.01 -9.18
CA ALA A 145 6.96 -41.34 -10.49
C ALA A 145 8.35 -41.89 -10.33
#